data_7c5611b7ee623e7f3d070ecbbbbc3408
#
_entry.id   7c5611b7ee623e7f3d070ecbbbbc3408
#
_cell.length_a   1.000
_cell.length_b   1.000
_cell.length_c   1.000
_cell.angle_alpha   90.00
_cell.angle_beta   90.00
_cell.angle_gamma   90.00
#
_symmetry.space_group_name_H-M   'P 1'
#
loop_
_entity.id
_entity.type
_entity.pdbx_description
1 polymer ?
#
loop_
_entity_poly.entity_id
_entity_poly.type
_entity_poly.pdbx_seq_one_letter_code
_entity_poly.pdbx_strand_id
1 'polypeptide(L)' 'MNETKLTVTIDGNAYTYEKGTPYRKIAEDFRETKDHDIVLVTVDGRLRELHHTLKKDCVIDFVTTADT' A
#
# COMPACT_ATOMS: atom_id res chain seq x y z
N MET A 1 -14.33 1.95 22.29
CA MET A 1 -14.23 1.50 20.90
C MET A 1 -12.80 1.56 20.44
N ASN A 2 -12.33 0.48 19.91
CA ASN A 2 -10.95 0.40 19.51
C ASN A 2 -10.77 0.87 18.09
N GLU A 3 -9.78 1.73 17.92
CA GLU A 3 -9.38 2.14 16.59
C GLU A 3 -8.45 1.09 16.03
N THR A 4 -8.72 0.68 14.81
CA THR A 4 -7.87 -0.27 14.14
C THR A 4 -7.18 0.37 12.94
N LYS A 5 -7.03 1.68 12.99
CA LYS A 5 -6.38 2.40 11.91
C LYS A 5 -4.89 2.39 12.09
N LEU A 6 -4.20 2.26 10.98
CA LEU A 6 -2.75 2.16 10.95
C LEU A 6 -2.19 3.28 10.09
N THR A 7 -0.98 3.70 10.42
CA THR A 7 -0.29 4.74 9.65
C THR A 7 0.58 4.08 8.60
N VAL A 8 0.37 4.48 7.36
CA VAL A 8 1.11 3.95 6.22
C VAL A 8 1.84 5.10 5.56
N THR A 9 3.14 4.93 5.36
CA THR A 9 3.94 5.93 4.66
C THR A 9 4.06 5.52 3.20
N ILE A 10 3.61 6.40 2.31
CA ILE A 10 3.65 6.15 0.87
C ILE A 10 4.25 7.37 0.21
N ASP A 11 5.31 7.17 -0.55
CA ASP A 11 6.02 8.25 -1.26
C ASP A 11 6.44 9.37 -0.30
N GLY A 12 6.80 9.01 0.92
CA GLY A 12 7.26 9.97 1.91
C GLY A 12 6.15 10.69 2.66
N ASN A 13 4.90 10.35 2.41
CA ASN A 13 3.75 10.98 3.07
C ASN A 13 3.02 9.95 3.92
N ALA A 14 2.47 10.41 5.05
CA ALA A 14 1.76 9.52 5.95
C ALA A 14 0.27 9.51 5.60
N TYR A 15 -0.30 8.32 5.57
CA TYR A 15 -1.72 8.10 5.33
C TYR A 15 -2.25 7.15 6.38
N THR A 16 -3.56 7.19 6.60
CA THR A 16 -4.20 6.33 7.58
C THR A 16 -5.17 5.39 6.87
N TYR A 17 -5.06 4.11 7.18
CA TYR A 17 -5.96 3.09 6.64
C TYR A 17 -6.35 2.15 7.76
N GLU A 18 -7.50 1.50 7.61
CA GLU A 18 -7.93 0.54 8.60
C GLU A 18 -7.15 -0.75 8.48
N LYS A 19 -6.92 -1.39 9.63
CA LYS A 19 -6.29 -2.69 9.65
C LYS A 19 -7.16 -3.68 8.86
N GLY A 20 -6.52 -4.51 8.05
CA GLY A 20 -7.23 -5.45 7.23
C GLY A 20 -7.55 -4.93 5.83
N THR A 21 -7.20 -3.68 5.54
CA THR A 21 -7.39 -3.13 4.20
C THR A 21 -6.48 -3.86 3.22
N PRO A 22 -7.03 -4.40 2.12
CA PRO A 22 -6.17 -5.05 1.13
C PRO A 22 -5.24 -4.02 0.48
N TYR A 23 -4.03 -4.44 0.18
CA TYR A 23 -3.09 -3.54 -0.49
C TYR A 23 -3.63 -3.10 -1.84
N ARG A 24 -4.45 -3.94 -2.47
CA ARG A 24 -5.09 -3.58 -3.73
C ARG A 24 -5.91 -2.30 -3.59
N LYS A 25 -6.64 -2.18 -2.48
CA LYS A 25 -7.46 -1.00 -2.25
C LYS A 25 -6.59 0.24 -2.07
N ILE A 26 -5.49 0.09 -1.34
CA ILE A 26 -4.55 1.20 -1.17
C ILE A 26 -3.96 1.58 -2.52
N ALA A 27 -3.61 0.59 -3.33
CA ALA A 27 -3.06 0.83 -4.65
C ALA A 27 -4.06 1.58 -5.53
N GLU A 28 -5.34 1.26 -5.42
CA GLU A 28 -6.36 1.93 -6.23
C GLU A 28 -6.45 3.42 -5.90
N ASP A 29 -6.23 3.77 -4.63
CA ASP A 29 -6.23 5.17 -4.24
C ASP A 29 -5.10 5.96 -4.89
N PHE A 30 -4.05 5.28 -5.29
CA PHE A 30 -2.88 5.91 -5.89
C PHE A 30 -2.73 5.60 -7.37
N ARG A 31 -3.66 4.86 -7.92
CA ARG A 31 -3.55 4.42 -9.30
C ARG A 31 -3.44 5.57 -10.29
N GLU A 32 -4.20 6.62 -10.03
CA GLU A 32 -4.23 7.77 -10.94
C GLU A 32 -2.94 8.58 -10.90
N THR A 33 -2.15 8.41 -9.85
CA THR A 33 -0.87 9.12 -9.75
C THR A 33 0.28 8.37 -10.41
N LYS A 34 0.00 7.17 -10.93
CA LYS A 34 1.00 6.34 -11.58
C LYS A 34 0.68 6.19 -13.06
N ASP A 35 1.71 6.19 -13.89
CA ASP A 35 1.54 6.06 -15.31
C ASP A 35 1.32 4.62 -15.74
N HIS A 36 1.59 3.67 -14.87
CA HIS A 36 1.52 2.25 -15.19
C HIS A 36 0.75 1.53 -14.11
N ASP A 37 0.22 0.36 -14.44
CA ASP A 37 -0.54 -0.42 -13.48
C ASP A 37 0.34 -0.86 -12.32
N ILE A 38 -0.21 -0.79 -11.12
CA ILE A 38 0.46 -1.28 -9.93
C ILE A 38 0.18 -2.78 -9.84
N VAL A 39 1.24 -3.57 -9.84
CA VAL A 39 1.10 -5.04 -9.85
C VAL A 39 1.47 -5.68 -8.52
N LEU A 40 2.35 -5.04 -7.76
CA LEU A 40 2.78 -5.53 -6.45
C LEU A 40 3.06 -4.33 -5.56
N VAL A 41 3.24 -4.59 -4.27
CA VAL A 41 3.66 -3.56 -3.33
C VAL A 41 4.84 -4.08 -2.54
N THR A 42 5.68 -3.16 -2.04
CA THR A 42 6.68 -3.52 -1.04
C THR A 42 6.21 -2.95 0.28
N VAL A 43 6.31 -3.75 1.32
CA VAL A 43 5.89 -3.38 2.66
C VAL A 43 7.11 -3.52 3.55
N ASP A 44 7.62 -2.38 4.04
CA ASP A 44 8.86 -2.34 4.82
C ASP A 44 10.01 -3.02 4.08
N GLY A 45 10.05 -2.82 2.76
CA GLY A 45 11.09 -3.38 1.93
C GLY A 45 10.86 -4.81 1.47
N ARG A 46 9.73 -5.41 1.83
CA ARG A 46 9.42 -6.78 1.44
C ARG A 46 8.31 -6.79 0.40
N LEU A 47 8.52 -7.55 -0.65
CA LEU A 47 7.56 -7.65 -1.74
C LEU A 47 6.31 -8.40 -1.27
N ARG A 48 5.14 -7.84 -1.57
CA ARG A 48 3.86 -8.43 -1.22
C ARG A 48 2.91 -8.35 -2.40
N GLU A 49 2.02 -9.32 -2.49
CA GLU A 49 0.98 -9.29 -3.50
C GLU A 49 -0.18 -8.41 -3.05
N LEU A 50 -0.96 -7.94 -4.02
CA LEU A 50 -2.02 -6.98 -3.74
C LEU A 50 -3.17 -7.56 -2.93
N HIS A 51 -3.33 -8.88 -2.92
CA HIS A 51 -4.42 -9.48 -2.17
C HIS A 51 -4.12 -9.59 -0.66
N HIS A 52 -2.88 -9.37 -0.26
CA HIS A 52 -2.56 -9.35 1.17
C HIS A 52 -3.15 -8.11 1.81
N THR A 53 -3.35 -8.17 3.12
CA THR A 53 -4.00 -7.09 3.85
C THR A 53 -3.04 -6.41 4.80
N LEU A 54 -3.37 -5.16 5.10
CA LEU A 54 -2.59 -4.33 6.02
C LEU A 54 -2.72 -4.86 7.44
N LYS A 55 -1.60 -5.03 8.14
CA LYS A 55 -1.60 -5.61 9.49
C LYS A 55 -0.96 -4.72 10.53
N LYS A 56 -0.11 -3.77 10.13
CA LYS A 56 0.58 -2.89 11.07
C LYS A 56 1.03 -1.65 10.33
N ASP A 57 1.49 -0.67 11.10
CA ASP A 57 2.09 0.52 10.52
C ASP A 57 3.28 0.11 9.68
N CYS A 58 3.43 0.70 8.50
CA CYS A 58 4.49 0.27 7.59
C CYS A 58 4.75 1.33 6.54
N VAL A 59 5.81 1.10 5.77
CA VAL A 59 6.15 1.92 4.62
C VAL A 59 5.81 1.12 3.38
N ILE A 60 4.99 1.69 2.52
CA ILE A 60 4.53 1.01 1.31
C ILE A 60 5.07 1.73 0.09
N ASP A 61 5.63 0.95 -0.82
CA ASP A 61 6.00 1.41 -2.15
C ASP A 61 5.29 0.54 -3.16
N PHE A 62 4.92 1.14 -4.29
CA PHE A 62 4.21 0.42 -5.32
C PHE A 62 5.17 -0.04 -6.41
N VAL A 63 4.98 -1.26 -6.86
CA VAL A 63 5.72 -1.80 -7.99
C VAL A 63 4.79 -1.78 -9.19
N THR A 64 5.20 -1.11 -10.24
CA THR A 64 4.39 -0.98 -11.45
C THR A 64 5.00 -1.79 -12.59
N THR A 65 4.26 -1.89 -13.68
CA THR A 65 4.76 -2.61 -14.86
C THR A 65 6.01 -1.97 -15.43
N ALA A 66 6.21 -0.68 -15.16
CA ALA A 66 7.41 0.00 -15.65
C ALA A 66 8.67 -0.41 -14.89
N ASP A 67 8.52 -1.02 -13.72
CA ASP A 67 9.66 -1.40 -12.87
C ASP A 67 10.19 -2.79 -13.18
N THR A 68 9.58 -3.48 -14.10
CA THR A 68 9.97 -4.86 -14.44
C THR A 68 10.95 -4.92 -15.60
#